data_992f72d73545a99fe41846186a63e956
#
_entry.id   992f72d73545a99fe41846186a63e956
#
_cell.length_a   1.000
_cell.length_b   1.000
_cell.length_c   1.000
_cell.angle_alpha   90.00
_cell.angle_beta   90.00
_cell.angle_gamma   90.00
#
_symmetry.space_group_name_H-M   'P 1'
#
loop_
_entity.id
_entity.type
_entity.pdbx_description
1 polymer ?
#
loop_
_entity_poly.entity_id
_entity_poly.type
_entity_poly.pdbx_seq_one_letter_code
_entity_poly.pdbx_strand_id
1 'polypeptide(L)'
;MSLAVPEKPSLDGLEAKWSALWESNGTYRFDRSKSRSEIYSIDTPPPTVSGSLHIGHVFSYTHTDVIARFRRMRGAEVFYPIGWDDNGVPTERRVENYFGVRCDPHLPAEEGFEAPPEPPSRPLAISRPDFVSLCERLTASDEQAFEDLWRRVGLSVDWSLSYSTIATRARQASQRAFCAC
;
A
#
# COMPACT_ATOMS: atom_id res chain seq x y z
N MET A 1 14.02 5.74 36.28
CA MET A 1 15.06 5.76 35.24
C MET A 1 15.27 7.20 34.82
N SER A 2 16.45 7.77 35.06
CA SER A 2 16.81 9.12 34.56
C SER A 2 16.98 9.04 33.06
N LEU A 3 16.15 9.78 32.30
CA LEU A 3 16.33 9.97 30.85
C LEU A 3 17.57 10.85 30.67
N ALA A 4 18.71 10.24 30.38
CA ALA A 4 19.90 10.97 29.99
C ALA A 4 19.67 11.56 28.58
N VAL A 5 19.45 12.85 28.52
CA VAL A 5 19.37 13.59 27.24
C VAL A 5 20.81 13.67 26.69
N PRO A 6 21.08 13.19 25.46
CA PRO A 6 22.40 13.28 24.89
C PRO A 6 22.81 14.74 24.66
N GLU A 7 24.08 15.06 24.88
CA GLU A 7 24.63 16.41 24.71
C GLU A 7 24.50 16.92 23.27
N LYS A 8 24.57 16.00 22.30
CA LYS A 8 24.29 16.27 20.87
C LYS A 8 23.25 15.28 20.38
N PRO A 9 22.00 15.71 20.13
CA PRO A 9 21.00 14.84 19.55
C PRO A 9 21.41 14.48 18.11
N SER A 10 21.33 13.18 17.77
CA SER A 10 21.49 12.69 16.40
C SER A 10 20.15 12.17 15.89
N LEU A 11 19.88 12.38 14.61
CA LEU A 11 18.73 11.79 13.92
C LEU A 11 19.06 10.40 13.38
N ASP A 12 20.33 10.02 13.38
CA ASP A 12 20.80 8.75 12.82
C ASP A 12 20.16 7.56 13.55
N GLY A 13 19.50 6.70 12.77
CA GLY A 13 18.86 5.50 13.27
C GLY A 13 17.55 5.69 14.05
N LEU A 14 17.08 6.93 14.24
CA LEU A 14 15.82 7.20 14.96
C LEU A 14 14.61 6.55 14.27
N GLU A 15 14.53 6.63 12.96
CA GLU A 15 13.43 6.07 12.18
C GLU A 15 13.34 4.55 12.41
N ALA A 16 14.44 3.84 12.22
CA ALA A 16 14.49 2.39 12.41
C ALA A 16 14.18 1.98 13.86
N LYS A 17 14.75 2.70 14.85
CA LYS A 17 14.49 2.47 16.26
C LYS A 17 13.02 2.59 16.63
N TRP A 18 12.39 3.67 16.23
CA TRP A 18 11.00 3.93 16.60
C TRP A 18 10.02 3.06 15.84
N SER A 19 10.25 2.78 14.55
CA SER A 19 9.43 1.86 13.78
C SER A 19 9.44 0.46 14.41
N ALA A 20 10.61 -0.07 14.76
CA ALA A 20 10.73 -1.37 15.41
C ALA A 20 10.03 -1.40 16.79
N LEU A 21 10.14 -0.32 17.57
CA LEU A 21 9.49 -0.22 18.87
C LEU A 21 7.97 -0.15 18.75
N TRP A 22 7.43 0.65 17.84
CA TRP A 22 6.00 0.76 17.62
C TRP A 22 5.39 -0.54 17.12
N GLU A 23 6.10 -1.26 16.27
CA GLU A 23 5.64 -2.56 15.77
C GLU A 23 5.65 -3.63 16.86
N SER A 24 6.75 -3.75 17.62
CA SER A 24 6.88 -4.73 18.71
C SER A 24 5.86 -4.51 19.82
N ASN A 25 5.53 -3.26 20.12
CA ASN A 25 4.54 -2.90 21.14
C ASN A 25 3.09 -2.89 20.61
N GLY A 26 2.88 -3.05 19.30
CA GLY A 26 1.56 -2.91 18.69
C GLY A 26 0.95 -1.52 18.89
N THR A 27 1.78 -0.46 18.94
CA THR A 27 1.37 0.91 19.32
C THR A 27 0.20 1.45 18.50
N TYR A 28 0.07 1.04 17.26
CA TYR A 28 -0.97 1.50 16.33
C TYR A 28 -2.01 0.43 16.00
N ARG A 29 -1.93 -0.74 16.66
CA ARG A 29 -2.89 -1.82 16.47
C ARG A 29 -4.26 -1.42 16.98
N PHE A 30 -5.30 -1.64 16.17
CA PHE A 30 -6.68 -1.33 16.49
C PHE A 30 -7.29 -2.36 17.46
N ASP A 31 -7.82 -1.88 18.59
CA ASP A 31 -8.54 -2.70 19.55
C ASP A 31 -10.03 -2.80 19.21
N ARG A 32 -10.43 -3.96 18.67
CA ARG A 32 -11.84 -4.23 18.30
C ARG A 32 -12.79 -4.40 19.49
N SER A 33 -12.27 -4.45 20.71
CA SER A 33 -13.12 -4.55 21.92
C SER A 33 -13.73 -3.23 22.35
N LYS A 34 -13.23 -2.11 21.80
CA LYS A 34 -13.71 -0.76 22.12
C LYS A 34 -15.11 -0.50 21.59
N SER A 35 -15.86 0.27 22.34
CA SER A 35 -17.21 0.73 21.95
C SER A 35 -17.13 1.76 20.82
N ARG A 36 -18.19 1.86 20.02
CA ARG A 36 -18.28 2.83 18.92
C ARG A 36 -18.03 4.28 19.33
N SER A 37 -18.41 4.65 20.56
CA SER A 37 -18.21 6.00 21.10
C SER A 37 -16.75 6.33 21.43
N GLU A 38 -15.91 5.33 21.62
CA GLU A 38 -14.48 5.48 21.88
C GLU A 38 -13.65 5.49 20.59
N ILE A 39 -14.26 5.08 19.46
CA ILE A 39 -13.54 4.90 18.19
C ILE A 39 -13.60 6.16 17.34
N TYR A 40 -12.45 6.56 16.82
CA TYR A 40 -12.32 7.53 15.74
C TYR A 40 -11.85 6.83 14.48
N SER A 41 -12.69 6.80 13.44
CA SER A 41 -12.36 6.16 12.17
C SER A 41 -11.79 7.17 11.18
N ILE A 42 -10.74 6.76 10.48
CA ILE A 42 -10.16 7.49 9.37
C ILE A 42 -10.36 6.66 8.11
N ASP A 43 -11.00 7.26 7.12
CA ASP A 43 -11.17 6.69 5.80
C ASP A 43 -10.41 7.56 4.79
N THR A 44 -9.34 6.99 4.22
CA THR A 44 -8.56 7.63 3.17
C THR A 44 -8.64 6.79 1.91
N PRO A 45 -8.78 7.40 0.73
CA PRO A 45 -8.65 6.64 -0.52
C PRO A 45 -7.30 5.91 -0.55
N PRO A 46 -7.26 4.65 -0.97
CA PRO A 46 -5.99 3.96 -1.13
C PRO A 46 -5.16 4.63 -2.24
N PRO A 47 -3.84 4.81 -2.05
CA PRO A 47 -2.99 5.34 -3.10
C PRO A 47 -2.96 4.38 -4.30
N THR A 48 -2.96 4.95 -5.50
CA THR A 48 -2.79 4.17 -6.72
C THR A 48 -1.34 3.71 -6.84
N VAL A 49 -1.15 2.39 -6.90
CA VAL A 49 0.18 1.76 -6.98
C VAL A 49 0.59 1.64 -8.46
N SER A 50 0.96 2.76 -9.08
CA SER A 50 1.29 2.82 -10.51
C SER A 50 2.58 3.58 -10.80
N GLY A 51 3.59 3.38 -9.95
CA GLY A 51 4.89 4.03 -10.09
C GLY A 51 5.50 4.44 -8.76
N SER A 52 6.39 5.42 -8.80
CA SER A 52 7.07 5.88 -7.58
C SER A 52 6.18 6.82 -6.77
N LEU A 53 6.23 6.68 -5.45
CA LEU A 53 5.69 7.68 -4.54
C LEU A 53 6.35 9.04 -4.81
N HIS A 54 5.55 10.08 -4.76
CA HIS A 54 6.03 11.46 -4.86
C HIS A 54 5.63 12.26 -3.61
N ILE A 55 6.24 13.42 -3.44
CA ILE A 55 6.04 14.28 -2.26
C ILE A 55 4.56 14.61 -1.99
N GLY A 56 3.72 14.66 -3.02
CA GLY A 56 2.27 14.88 -2.85
C GLY A 56 1.58 13.76 -2.07
N HIS A 57 1.97 12.51 -2.28
CA HIS A 57 1.46 11.39 -1.48
C HIS A 57 1.89 11.54 -0.02
N VAL A 58 3.19 11.78 0.22
CA VAL A 58 3.73 11.97 1.57
C VAL A 58 3.00 13.10 2.29
N PHE A 59 2.80 14.23 1.61
CA PHE A 59 2.11 15.39 2.14
C PHE A 59 0.66 15.06 2.56
N SER A 60 -0.12 14.45 1.69
CA SER A 60 -1.53 14.11 1.96
C SER A 60 -1.67 13.15 3.14
N TYR A 61 -0.88 12.08 3.17
CA TYR A 61 -0.96 11.10 4.24
C TYR A 61 -0.38 11.62 5.56
N THR A 62 0.61 12.51 5.53
CA THR A 62 1.10 13.18 6.75
C THR A 62 0.00 14.00 7.43
N HIS A 63 -0.81 14.73 6.68
CA HIS A 63 -1.94 15.48 7.25
C HIS A 63 -2.92 14.55 7.98
N THR A 64 -3.26 13.44 7.35
CA THR A 64 -4.15 12.44 7.96
C THR A 64 -3.52 11.81 9.21
N ASP A 65 -2.23 11.52 9.15
CA ASP A 65 -1.48 10.92 10.27
C ASP A 65 -1.38 11.86 11.47
N VAL A 66 -1.22 13.16 11.25
CA VAL A 66 -1.28 14.17 12.32
C VAL A 66 -2.62 14.12 13.06
N ILE A 67 -3.73 14.00 12.33
CA ILE A 67 -5.06 13.87 12.92
C ILE A 67 -5.18 12.56 13.71
N ALA A 68 -4.70 11.44 13.15
CA ALA A 68 -4.69 10.14 13.80
C ALA A 68 -3.95 10.19 15.15
N ARG A 69 -2.73 10.73 15.14
CA ARG A 69 -1.91 10.89 16.34
C ARG A 69 -2.56 11.81 17.37
N PHE A 70 -3.10 12.95 16.92
CA PHE A 70 -3.83 13.85 17.81
C PHE A 70 -5.01 13.15 18.49
N ARG A 71 -5.80 12.38 17.75
CA ARG A 71 -6.94 11.64 18.32
C ARG A 71 -6.51 10.59 19.33
N ARG A 72 -5.42 9.84 19.06
CA ARG A 72 -4.84 8.91 20.04
C ARG A 72 -4.36 9.62 21.30
N MET A 73 -3.67 10.74 21.18
CA MET A 73 -3.23 11.57 22.32
C MET A 73 -4.42 12.10 23.14
N ARG A 74 -5.59 12.22 22.52
CA ARG A 74 -6.85 12.60 23.20
C ARG A 74 -7.59 11.39 23.78
N GLY A 75 -7.04 10.20 23.72
CA GLY A 75 -7.59 8.98 24.30
C GLY A 75 -8.58 8.23 23.41
N ALA A 76 -8.73 8.61 22.13
CA ALA A 76 -9.57 7.86 21.22
C ALA A 76 -8.83 6.61 20.70
N GLU A 77 -9.57 5.52 20.55
CA GLU A 77 -9.15 4.38 19.75
C GLU A 77 -9.24 4.74 18.26
N VAL A 78 -8.17 4.63 17.50
CA VAL A 78 -8.15 5.09 16.11
C VAL A 78 -8.16 3.90 15.15
N PHE A 79 -9.26 3.74 14.42
CA PHE A 79 -9.35 2.83 13.28
C PHE A 79 -8.77 3.51 12.05
N TYR A 80 -7.55 3.13 11.67
CA TYR A 80 -6.83 3.71 10.54
C TYR A 80 -6.17 2.61 9.69
N PRO A 81 -6.94 1.97 8.80
CA PRO A 81 -6.41 1.03 7.83
C PRO A 81 -5.69 1.75 6.70
N ILE A 82 -4.85 1.01 5.97
CA ILE A 82 -4.28 1.46 4.71
C ILE A 82 -4.64 0.47 3.59
N GLY A 83 -4.82 0.97 2.39
CA GLY A 83 -5.09 0.13 1.22
C GLY A 83 -4.20 0.47 0.05
N TRP A 84 -4.26 -0.38 -0.98
CA TRP A 84 -3.58 -0.22 -2.25
C TRP A 84 -4.61 -0.23 -3.38
N ASP A 85 -4.57 0.79 -4.25
CA ASP A 85 -5.37 0.82 -5.47
C ASP A 85 -4.53 0.32 -6.65
N ASP A 86 -4.70 -0.98 -6.93
CA ASP A 86 -3.84 -1.74 -7.82
C ASP A 86 -4.44 -1.95 -9.21
N ASN A 87 -5.61 -1.41 -9.46
CA ASN A 87 -6.31 -1.63 -10.70
C ASN A 87 -6.34 -0.39 -11.60
N GLY A 88 -6.73 -0.62 -12.85
CA GLY A 88 -7.00 0.44 -13.81
C GLY A 88 -5.87 0.73 -14.79
N VAL A 89 -6.16 1.63 -15.72
CA VAL A 89 -5.28 2.01 -16.83
C VAL A 89 -3.89 2.48 -16.39
N PRO A 90 -3.71 3.20 -15.28
CA PRO A 90 -2.36 3.59 -14.83
C PRO A 90 -1.47 2.38 -14.56
N THR A 91 -1.98 1.35 -13.89
CA THR A 91 -1.24 0.10 -13.62
C THR A 91 -0.90 -0.65 -14.91
N GLU A 92 -1.87 -0.78 -15.82
CA GLU A 92 -1.65 -1.41 -17.13
C GLU A 92 -0.54 -0.70 -17.92
N ARG A 93 -0.60 0.63 -18.01
CA ARG A 93 0.44 1.43 -18.69
C ARG A 93 1.80 1.31 -18.02
N ARG A 94 1.83 1.21 -16.69
CA ARG A 94 3.06 0.97 -15.93
C ARG A 94 3.71 -0.34 -16.35
N VAL A 95 2.91 -1.42 -16.45
CA VAL A 95 3.36 -2.75 -16.88
C VAL A 95 3.81 -2.76 -18.34
N GLU A 96 3.03 -2.15 -19.23
CA GLU A 96 3.39 -2.02 -20.65
C GLU A 96 4.78 -1.36 -20.83
N ASN A 97 4.99 -0.26 -20.10
CA ASN A 97 6.24 0.49 -20.21
C ASN A 97 7.42 -0.22 -19.52
N TYR A 98 7.18 -0.87 -18.37
CA TYR A 98 8.22 -1.50 -17.59
C TYR A 98 8.78 -2.74 -18.27
N PHE A 99 7.90 -3.59 -18.81
CA PHE A 99 8.28 -4.84 -19.48
C PHE A 99 8.36 -4.71 -21.01
N GLY A 100 7.93 -3.61 -21.60
CA GLY A 100 7.88 -3.46 -23.06
C GLY A 100 6.88 -4.41 -23.71
N VAL A 101 5.71 -4.63 -23.09
CA VAL A 101 4.68 -5.57 -23.54
C VAL A 101 3.38 -4.86 -23.92
N ARG A 102 2.51 -5.56 -24.64
CA ARG A 102 1.13 -5.16 -24.87
C ARG A 102 0.20 -6.35 -24.78
N CYS A 103 -0.95 -6.16 -24.14
CA CYS A 103 -1.98 -7.17 -24.09
C CYS A 103 -2.66 -7.35 -25.45
N ASP A 104 -2.64 -8.58 -25.97
CA ASP A 104 -3.48 -9.02 -27.08
C ASP A 104 -4.42 -10.14 -26.58
N PRO A 105 -5.73 -9.85 -26.42
CA PRO A 105 -6.67 -10.83 -25.87
C PRO A 105 -6.93 -12.04 -26.78
N HIS A 106 -6.45 -12.01 -28.03
CA HIS A 106 -6.61 -13.12 -28.99
C HIS A 106 -5.48 -14.14 -28.88
N LEU A 107 -4.39 -13.80 -28.19
CA LEU A 107 -3.29 -14.74 -27.99
C LEU A 107 -3.63 -15.75 -26.87
N PRO A 108 -3.27 -17.02 -27.05
CA PRO A 108 -3.37 -18.01 -25.97
C PRO A 108 -2.34 -17.72 -24.87
N ALA A 109 -2.65 -18.13 -23.64
CA ALA A 109 -1.68 -18.10 -22.56
C ALA A 109 -0.49 -19.01 -22.86
N GLU A 110 0.70 -18.57 -22.52
CA GLU A 110 1.94 -19.33 -22.67
C GLU A 110 2.32 -19.96 -21.33
N GLU A 111 2.46 -21.29 -21.31
CA GLU A 111 2.88 -22.00 -20.11
C GLU A 111 4.32 -21.61 -19.74
N GLY A 112 4.53 -21.11 -18.52
CA GLY A 112 5.83 -20.67 -18.05
C GLY A 112 6.30 -19.33 -18.65
N PHE A 113 5.37 -18.49 -19.13
CA PHE A 113 5.71 -17.18 -19.67
C PHE A 113 6.57 -16.35 -18.70
N GLU A 114 7.68 -15.88 -19.21
CA GLU A 114 8.57 -14.93 -18.53
C GLU A 114 8.68 -13.63 -19.34
N ALA A 115 8.60 -12.51 -18.63
CA ALA A 115 8.79 -11.22 -19.27
C ALA A 115 10.23 -11.08 -19.79
N PRO A 116 10.42 -10.32 -20.89
CA PRO A 116 11.77 -10.00 -21.36
C PRO A 116 12.61 -9.37 -20.24
N PRO A 117 13.89 -9.72 -20.09
CA PRO A 117 14.77 -9.15 -19.08
C PRO A 117 15.00 -7.65 -19.27
N GLU A 118 14.88 -7.17 -20.51
CA GLU A 118 14.93 -5.76 -20.87
C GLU A 118 13.76 -5.43 -21.82
N PRO A 119 13.17 -4.23 -21.70
CA PRO A 119 12.10 -3.82 -22.62
C PRO A 119 12.58 -3.86 -24.07
N PRO A 120 11.88 -4.61 -24.95
CA PRO A 120 12.26 -4.70 -26.36
C PRO A 120 12.01 -3.36 -27.08
N SER A 121 12.72 -3.13 -28.20
CA SER A 121 12.58 -1.92 -29.02
C SER A 121 11.17 -1.74 -29.62
N ARG A 122 10.42 -2.82 -29.73
CA ARG A 122 8.98 -2.83 -30.10
C ARG A 122 8.25 -3.65 -29.06
N PRO A 123 7.09 -3.17 -28.55
CA PRO A 123 6.31 -3.89 -27.56
C PRO A 123 5.99 -5.32 -28.01
N LEU A 124 6.23 -6.29 -27.15
CA LEU A 124 5.89 -7.69 -27.35
C LEU A 124 4.40 -7.88 -27.09
N ALA A 125 3.66 -8.42 -28.04
CA ALA A 125 2.27 -8.81 -27.81
C ALA A 125 2.22 -10.08 -26.95
N ILE A 126 1.46 -10.03 -25.86
CA ILE A 126 1.29 -11.16 -24.93
C ILE A 126 -0.18 -11.39 -24.65
N SER A 127 -0.51 -12.59 -24.21
CA SER A 127 -1.89 -12.95 -23.88
C SER A 127 -2.43 -12.14 -22.68
N ARG A 128 -3.74 -12.08 -22.55
CA ARG A 128 -4.37 -11.42 -21.39
C ARG A 128 -4.02 -12.08 -20.04
N PRO A 129 -4.01 -13.42 -19.90
CA PRO A 129 -3.57 -14.05 -18.65
C PRO A 129 -2.12 -13.71 -18.28
N ASP A 130 -1.20 -13.73 -19.24
CA ASP A 130 0.21 -13.40 -19.00
C ASP A 130 0.37 -11.93 -18.62
N PHE A 131 -0.36 -11.04 -19.27
CA PHE A 131 -0.38 -9.61 -18.95
C PHE A 131 -0.89 -9.35 -17.52
N VAL A 132 -1.98 -10.01 -17.11
CA VAL A 132 -2.52 -9.92 -15.74
C VAL A 132 -1.49 -10.42 -14.72
N SER A 133 -0.81 -11.53 -15.01
CA SER A 133 0.27 -12.05 -14.14
C SER A 133 1.40 -11.03 -13.97
N LEU A 134 1.80 -10.32 -15.04
CA LEU A 134 2.79 -9.25 -14.93
C LEU A 134 2.27 -8.05 -14.12
N CYS A 135 1.00 -7.69 -14.26
CA CYS A 135 0.39 -6.66 -13.44
C CYS A 135 0.46 -7.02 -11.95
N GLU A 136 0.04 -8.22 -11.58
CA GLU A 136 0.06 -8.69 -10.19
C GLU A 136 1.49 -8.72 -9.61
N ARG A 137 2.47 -9.15 -10.39
CA ARG A 137 3.88 -9.18 -9.97
C ARG A 137 4.47 -7.78 -9.74
N LEU A 138 4.27 -6.86 -10.70
CA LEU A 138 4.81 -5.51 -10.59
C LEU A 138 4.13 -4.73 -9.47
N THR A 139 2.81 -4.87 -9.34
CA THR A 139 2.02 -4.24 -8.28
C THR A 139 2.50 -4.68 -6.89
N ALA A 140 2.71 -5.96 -6.67
CA ALA A 140 3.23 -6.46 -5.38
C ALA A 140 4.61 -5.85 -5.03
N SER A 141 5.48 -5.65 -6.02
CA SER A 141 6.77 -4.99 -5.82
C SER A 141 6.62 -3.49 -5.51
N ASP A 142 5.72 -2.82 -6.21
CA ASP A 142 5.46 -1.39 -6.00
C ASP A 142 4.76 -1.16 -4.63
N GLU A 143 3.81 -2.02 -4.21
CA GLU A 143 3.20 -2.01 -2.87
C GLU A 143 4.26 -2.09 -1.76
N GLN A 144 5.20 -3.02 -1.90
CA GLN A 144 6.27 -3.17 -0.90
C GLN A 144 7.13 -1.90 -0.81
N ALA A 145 7.48 -1.29 -1.94
CA ALA A 145 8.24 -0.04 -1.95
C ALA A 145 7.47 1.12 -1.30
N PHE A 146 6.14 1.16 -1.47
CA PHE A 146 5.26 2.13 -0.82
C PHE A 146 5.18 1.90 0.68
N GLU A 147 4.99 0.64 1.10
CA GLU A 147 4.96 0.27 2.50
C GLU A 147 6.27 0.62 3.21
N ASP A 148 7.42 0.29 2.61
CA ASP A 148 8.73 0.58 3.16
C ASP A 148 8.93 2.08 3.41
N LEU A 149 8.51 2.92 2.45
CA LEU A 149 8.57 4.37 2.62
C LEU A 149 7.63 4.87 3.72
N TRP A 150 6.37 4.38 3.75
CA TRP A 150 5.41 4.77 4.78
C TRP A 150 5.85 4.35 6.18
N ARG A 151 6.45 3.16 6.32
CA ARG A 151 7.03 2.70 7.58
C ARG A 151 8.20 3.58 7.99
N ARG A 152 9.05 3.98 7.05
CA ARG A 152 10.19 4.86 7.30
C ARG A 152 9.78 6.25 7.74
N VAL A 153 8.76 6.85 7.15
CA VAL A 153 8.21 8.15 7.59
C VAL A 153 7.32 8.02 8.84
N GLY A 154 7.11 6.80 9.33
CA GLY A 154 6.43 6.51 10.58
C GLY A 154 4.92 6.65 10.52
N LEU A 155 4.28 6.37 9.39
CA LEU A 155 2.82 6.43 9.26
C LEU A 155 2.14 5.53 10.32
N SER A 156 1.21 6.10 11.09
CA SER A 156 0.60 5.44 12.26
C SER A 156 -0.65 4.64 11.94
N VAL A 157 -0.63 3.92 10.82
CA VAL A 157 -1.69 2.98 10.43
C VAL A 157 -1.53 1.64 11.13
N ASP A 158 -2.62 0.88 11.22
CA ASP A 158 -2.55 -0.53 11.60
C ASP A 158 -2.26 -1.37 10.36
N TRP A 159 -1.00 -1.76 10.18
CA TRP A 159 -0.55 -2.56 9.04
C TRP A 159 -1.22 -3.93 8.94
N SER A 160 -1.75 -4.46 10.05
CA SER A 160 -2.51 -5.72 10.03
C SER A 160 -3.88 -5.59 9.34
N LEU A 161 -4.33 -4.37 9.10
CA LEU A 161 -5.58 -4.04 8.42
C LEU A 161 -5.34 -3.58 6.96
N SER A 162 -4.15 -3.81 6.41
CA SER A 162 -3.88 -3.49 5.01
C SER A 162 -4.75 -4.32 4.06
N TYR A 163 -5.12 -3.72 2.93
CA TYR A 163 -5.93 -4.35 1.90
C TYR A 163 -5.53 -3.90 0.49
N SER A 164 -5.86 -4.71 -0.51
CA SER A 164 -5.70 -4.36 -1.92
C SER A 164 -7.05 -4.41 -2.62
N THR A 165 -7.28 -3.47 -3.55
CA THR A 165 -8.53 -3.39 -4.33
C THR A 165 -8.71 -4.58 -5.27
N ILE A 166 -7.63 -5.29 -5.61
CA ILE A 166 -7.66 -6.51 -6.43
C ILE A 166 -7.63 -7.81 -5.62
N ALA A 167 -7.54 -7.73 -4.29
CA ALA A 167 -7.57 -8.92 -3.44
C ALA A 167 -8.87 -9.73 -3.61
N THR A 168 -8.80 -11.03 -3.39
CA THR A 168 -9.95 -11.94 -3.56
C THR A 168 -11.19 -11.46 -2.83
N ARG A 169 -11.04 -10.96 -1.59
CA ARG A 169 -12.15 -10.44 -0.79
C ARG A 169 -12.81 -9.21 -1.42
N ALA A 170 -12.01 -8.27 -1.94
CA ALA A 170 -12.49 -7.08 -2.60
C ALA A 170 -13.25 -7.44 -3.89
N ARG A 171 -12.66 -8.32 -4.72
CA ARG A 171 -13.31 -8.84 -5.95
C ARG A 171 -14.64 -9.55 -5.65
N GLN A 172 -14.68 -10.39 -4.62
CA GLN A 172 -15.91 -11.07 -4.21
C GLN A 172 -16.99 -10.09 -3.73
N ALA A 173 -16.61 -9.09 -2.94
CA ALA A 173 -17.56 -8.07 -2.47
C ALA A 173 -18.16 -7.29 -3.63
N SER A 174 -17.34 -6.85 -4.59
CA SER A 174 -17.76 -6.14 -5.79
C SER A 174 -18.69 -6.98 -6.66
N GLN A 175 -18.35 -8.26 -6.92
CA GLN A 175 -19.20 -9.17 -7.70
C GLN A 175 -20.53 -9.44 -7.02
N ARG A 176 -20.55 -9.65 -5.69
CA ARG A 176 -21.81 -9.82 -4.93
C ARG A 176 -22.68 -8.58 -5.00
N ALA A 177 -22.10 -7.40 -4.88
CA ALA A 177 -22.85 -6.14 -5.02
C ALA A 177 -23.47 -6.02 -6.41
N PHE A 178 -22.70 -6.31 -7.46
CA PHE A 178 -23.20 -6.32 -8.84
C PHE A 178 -24.36 -7.30 -9.08
N CYS A 179 -24.27 -8.52 -8.52
CA CYS A 179 -25.33 -9.52 -8.63
C CYS A 179 -26.59 -9.17 -7.81
N ALA A 180 -26.51 -8.25 -6.86
CA ALA A 180 -27.63 -7.83 -6.01
C ALA A 180 -28.39 -6.61 -6.58
N CYS A 181 -27.84 -5.95 -7.60
CA CYS A 181 -28.51 -4.85 -8.31
C CYS A 181 -29.32 -5.33 -9.49
#